data_0669e4ab5aefd30be0bc94b44a9e3d4d
#
_entry.id   0669e4ab5aefd30be0bc94b44a9e3d4d
#
_cell.length_a   1.000
_cell.length_b   1.000
_cell.length_c   1.000
_cell.angle_alpha   90.00
_cell.angle_beta   90.00
_cell.angle_gamma   90.00
#
_symmetry.space_group_name_H-M   'P 1'
#
loop_
_entity.id
_entity.type
_entity.pdbx_description
1 polymer ?
#
loop_
_entity_poly.entity_id
_entity_poly.type
_entity_poly.pdbx_seq_one_letter_code
_entity_poly.pdbx_strand_id
1 'polypeptide(L)'
;MGDLLGHAVRFGDARDVMAAGEGIETILSLRQALPTMPMVSALSAGHLAAILFPQQLRRLYIVRDNDPAGDSARDSLVNRAHAAGIKAITLSPMMGDFNEDLATHGLDAVRAEIRVQIAPEDVSRFTASSA
;
A
#
# COMPACT_ATOMS: atom_id res chain seq x y z
N MET A 1 -11.83 -13.32 19.28
CA MET A 1 -10.80 -12.82 19.04
C MET A 1 -10.38 -12.97 17.69
N GLY A 2 -10.05 -12.11 17.09
CA GLY A 2 -9.60 -12.23 15.78
C GLY A 2 -8.42 -13.13 15.72
N ASP A 3 -8.26 -13.82 14.67
CA ASP A 3 -7.08 -14.55 14.50
C ASP A 3 -5.97 -13.59 14.05
N LEU A 4 -4.77 -14.09 13.96
CA LEU A 4 -3.63 -13.26 13.61
C LEU A 4 -3.74 -12.68 12.21
N LEU A 5 -4.39 -13.38 11.31
CA LEU A 5 -4.53 -12.90 9.93
C LEU A 5 -5.47 -11.70 9.86
N GLY A 6 -6.34 -11.57 10.84
CA GLY A 6 -7.24 -10.43 10.92
C GLY A 6 -6.69 -9.25 11.66
N HIS A 7 -5.49 -9.35 12.24
CA HIS A 7 -4.98 -8.28 13.05
C HIS A 7 -4.19 -7.28 12.23
N ALA A 8 -4.76 -6.70 11.26
CA ALA A 8 -4.14 -5.63 10.49
C ALA A 8 -4.78 -4.31 10.91
N VAL A 9 -4.03 -3.24 10.82
CA VAL A 9 -4.58 -1.90 11.06
C VAL A 9 -5.10 -1.37 9.73
N ARG A 10 -6.40 -1.07 9.69
CA ARG A 10 -7.06 -0.64 8.47
C ARG A 10 -7.42 0.83 8.53
N PHE A 11 -7.22 1.50 7.42
CA PHE A 11 -7.59 2.91 7.25
C PHE A 11 -8.54 3.02 6.08
N GLY A 12 -9.76 3.45 6.33
CA GLY A 12 -10.78 3.56 5.30
C GLY A 12 -11.41 2.20 4.96
N ASP A 13 -12.43 2.24 4.14
CA ASP A 13 -13.15 1.04 3.73
C ASP A 13 -12.68 0.63 2.35
N ALA A 14 -11.97 -0.47 2.27
CA ALA A 14 -11.47 -0.96 0.99
C ALA A 14 -12.62 -1.47 0.13
N ARG A 15 -12.63 -1.05 -1.12
CA ARG A 15 -13.63 -1.46 -2.10
C ARG A 15 -12.92 -2.05 -3.31
N ASP A 16 -12.80 -1.26 -4.37
CA ASP A 16 -12.18 -1.71 -5.61
C ASP A 16 -10.68 -1.46 -5.65
N VAL A 17 -10.17 -0.54 -4.82
CA VAL A 17 -8.73 -0.21 -4.77
C VAL A 17 -8.30 -0.13 -3.33
N MET A 18 -7.13 -0.68 -3.03
CA MET A 18 -6.56 -0.54 -1.71
C MET A 18 -5.04 -0.67 -1.80
N ALA A 19 -4.34 -0.09 -0.82
CA ALA A 19 -2.91 -0.27 -0.64
C ALA A 19 -2.66 -1.12 0.61
N ALA A 20 -1.64 -1.94 0.57
CA ALA A 20 -1.27 -2.78 1.69
C ALA A 20 0.24 -2.75 1.89
N GLY A 21 0.68 -2.66 3.12
CA GLY A 21 2.10 -2.66 3.46
C GLY A 21 2.35 -3.30 4.81
N GLU A 22 3.63 -3.48 5.13
CA GLU A 22 4.00 -4.15 6.36
C GLU A 22 3.94 -3.22 7.56
N GLY A 23 4.63 -2.11 7.52
CA GLY A 23 4.81 -1.25 8.68
C GLY A 23 3.79 -0.16 8.81
N ILE A 24 3.36 0.11 10.05
CA ILE A 24 2.37 1.14 10.31
C ILE A 24 2.90 2.54 9.96
N GLU A 25 4.17 2.81 10.25
CA GLU A 25 4.75 4.13 9.97
C GLU A 25 4.84 4.41 8.48
N THR A 26 5.18 3.40 7.69
CA THR A 26 5.21 3.51 6.23
C THR A 26 3.82 3.81 5.68
N ILE A 27 2.83 3.09 6.17
CA ILE A 27 1.44 3.30 5.72
C ILE A 27 0.93 4.68 6.15
N LEU A 28 1.22 5.12 7.36
CA LEU A 28 0.82 6.46 7.82
C LEU A 28 1.47 7.55 6.97
N SER A 29 2.72 7.35 6.57
CA SER A 29 3.42 8.29 5.70
C SER A 29 2.80 8.34 4.32
N LEU A 30 2.48 7.18 3.75
CA LEU A 30 1.84 7.12 2.44
C LEU A 30 0.45 7.74 2.46
N ARG A 31 -0.28 7.61 3.56
CA ARG A 31 -1.59 8.22 3.70
C ARG A 31 -1.57 9.74 3.59
N GLN A 32 -0.47 10.37 3.94
CA GLN A 32 -0.36 11.82 3.76
C GLN A 32 -0.35 12.19 2.29
N ALA A 33 0.19 11.33 1.43
CA ALA A 33 0.19 11.57 -0.01
C ALA A 33 -1.11 11.10 -0.68
N LEU A 34 -1.77 10.11 -0.11
CA LEU A 34 -2.99 9.51 -0.66
C LEU A 34 -4.06 9.43 0.45
N PRO A 35 -4.55 10.56 0.92
CA PRO A 35 -5.37 10.58 2.14
C PRO A 35 -6.71 9.86 2.03
N THR A 36 -7.22 9.66 0.84
CA THR A 36 -8.52 9.01 0.67
C THR A 36 -8.43 7.58 0.15
N MET A 37 -7.24 7.10 -0.14
CA MET A 37 -7.09 5.70 -0.59
C MET A 37 -7.19 4.77 0.62
N PRO A 38 -8.03 3.74 0.58
CA PRO A 38 -8.07 2.75 1.65
C PRO A 38 -6.73 2.03 1.76
N MET A 39 -6.26 1.84 2.99
CA MET A 39 -4.97 1.21 3.23
C MET A 39 -5.03 0.24 4.39
N VAL A 40 -4.10 -0.71 4.40
CA VAL A 40 -3.96 -1.65 5.51
C VAL A 40 -2.48 -1.82 5.84
N SER A 41 -2.16 -1.78 7.13
CA SER A 41 -0.84 -2.16 7.63
C SER A 41 -0.95 -3.54 8.24
N ALA A 42 -0.18 -4.48 7.73
CA ALA A 42 -0.24 -5.86 8.18
C ALA A 42 0.62 -6.12 9.41
N LEU A 43 1.51 -5.19 9.74
CA LEU A 43 2.37 -5.22 10.93
C LEU A 43 3.53 -6.21 10.84
N SER A 44 3.56 -7.08 9.87
CA SER A 44 4.72 -7.96 9.61
C SER A 44 4.67 -8.45 8.18
N ALA A 45 5.81 -8.92 7.67
CA ALA A 45 5.89 -9.47 6.32
C ALA A 45 5.04 -10.74 6.17
N GLY A 46 5.04 -11.60 7.18
CA GLY A 46 4.22 -12.81 7.14
C GLY A 46 2.73 -12.51 7.10
N HIS A 47 2.29 -11.56 7.90
CA HIS A 47 0.88 -11.15 7.87
C HIS A 47 0.53 -10.44 6.58
N LEU A 48 1.46 -9.68 6.01
CA LEU A 48 1.23 -9.03 4.72
C LEU A 48 0.97 -10.06 3.62
N ALA A 49 1.78 -11.11 3.57
CA ALA A 49 1.60 -12.16 2.57
C ALA A 49 0.25 -12.86 2.71
N ALA A 50 -0.35 -12.80 3.90
CA ALA A 50 -1.57 -13.53 4.22
C ALA A 50 -2.81 -12.64 4.32
N ILE A 51 -2.76 -11.36 3.99
CA ILE A 51 -3.92 -10.50 4.14
C ILE A 51 -5.08 -10.96 3.28
N LEU A 52 -6.30 -10.65 3.74
CA LEU A 52 -7.50 -11.03 3.03
C LEU A 52 -7.90 -9.90 2.08
N PHE A 53 -8.30 -10.26 0.88
CA PHE A 53 -8.73 -9.28 -0.11
C PHE A 53 -10.23 -9.04 -0.01
N PRO A 54 -10.67 -7.78 -0.04
CA PRO A 54 -12.10 -7.51 -0.16
C PRO A 54 -12.65 -8.13 -1.44
N GLN A 55 -13.92 -8.51 -1.39
CA GLN A 55 -14.54 -9.21 -2.50
C GLN A 55 -14.58 -8.38 -3.79
N GLN A 56 -14.72 -7.06 -3.67
CA GLN A 56 -14.79 -6.20 -4.83
C GLN A 56 -13.42 -5.70 -5.29
N LEU A 57 -12.33 -6.13 -4.67
CA LEU A 57 -11.01 -5.58 -4.97
C LEU A 57 -10.61 -5.87 -6.42
N ARG A 58 -10.21 -4.84 -7.14
CA ARG A 58 -9.77 -4.95 -8.53
C ARG A 58 -8.32 -4.55 -8.70
N ARG A 59 -7.80 -3.68 -7.84
CA ARG A 59 -6.42 -3.21 -7.92
C ARG A 59 -5.83 -3.11 -6.53
N LEU A 60 -4.67 -3.70 -6.34
CA LEU A 60 -3.96 -3.72 -5.07
C LEU A 60 -2.61 -3.05 -5.26
N TYR A 61 -2.36 -2.00 -4.47
CA TYR A 61 -1.04 -1.39 -4.40
C TYR A 61 -0.29 -2.03 -3.25
N ILE A 62 0.89 -2.58 -3.54
CA ILE A 62 1.72 -3.23 -2.51
C ILE A 62 2.84 -2.27 -2.16
N VAL A 63 2.84 -1.78 -0.93
CA VAL A 63 3.77 -0.76 -0.47
C VAL A 63 5.05 -1.46 -0.04
N ARG A 64 6.13 -1.21 -0.78
CA ARG A 64 7.37 -1.93 -0.58
C ARG A 64 8.28 -1.21 0.41
N ASP A 65 8.86 -1.98 1.31
CA ASP A 65 10.03 -1.56 2.08
C ASP A 65 11.24 -2.24 1.44
N ASN A 66 12.38 -1.58 1.43
CA ASN A 66 13.55 -2.13 0.77
C ASN A 66 14.25 -3.14 1.68
N ASP A 67 13.65 -4.31 1.86
CA ASP A 67 14.26 -5.40 2.61
C ASP A 67 13.83 -6.75 2.01
N PRO A 68 14.61 -7.83 2.23
CA PRO A 68 14.32 -9.13 1.62
C PRO A 68 13.00 -9.75 2.06
N ALA A 69 12.62 -9.58 3.33
CA ALA A 69 11.37 -10.13 3.84
C ALA A 69 10.17 -9.44 3.18
N GLY A 70 10.27 -8.12 2.99
CA GLY A 70 9.24 -7.37 2.29
C GLY A 70 9.11 -7.79 0.84
N ASP A 71 10.22 -8.07 0.18
CA ASP A 71 10.19 -8.51 -1.22
C ASP A 71 9.53 -9.89 -1.37
N SER A 72 9.77 -10.79 -0.43
CA SER A 72 9.14 -12.10 -0.45
C SER A 72 7.62 -11.99 -0.24
N ALA A 73 7.20 -11.16 0.71
CA ALA A 73 5.78 -10.92 0.96
C ALA A 73 5.10 -10.29 -0.26
N ARG A 74 5.78 -9.34 -0.90
CA ARG A 74 5.27 -8.72 -2.12
C ARG A 74 5.05 -9.76 -3.22
N ASP A 75 6.02 -10.63 -3.43
CA ASP A 75 5.91 -11.64 -4.49
C ASP A 75 4.74 -12.59 -4.22
N SER A 76 4.54 -12.97 -2.97
CA SER A 76 3.40 -13.79 -2.58
C SER A 76 2.09 -13.10 -2.86
N LEU A 77 2.00 -11.82 -2.52
CA LEU A 77 0.78 -11.04 -2.76
C LEU A 77 0.50 -10.86 -4.26
N VAL A 78 1.54 -10.60 -5.04
CA VAL A 78 1.38 -10.46 -6.50
C VAL A 78 0.79 -11.75 -7.09
N ASN A 79 1.32 -12.90 -6.67
CA ASN A 79 0.83 -14.18 -7.16
C ASN A 79 -0.62 -14.43 -6.75
N ARG A 80 -0.96 -14.13 -5.49
CA ARG A 80 -2.33 -14.30 -4.99
C ARG A 80 -3.30 -13.36 -5.69
N ALA A 81 -2.88 -12.12 -5.91
CA ALA A 81 -3.71 -11.14 -6.60
C ALA A 81 -3.99 -11.57 -8.04
N HIS A 82 -2.96 -12.02 -8.77
CA HIS A 82 -3.16 -12.52 -10.12
C HIS A 82 -4.11 -13.70 -10.15
N ALA A 83 -3.98 -14.63 -9.23
CA ALA A 83 -4.87 -15.79 -9.16
C ALA A 83 -6.31 -15.39 -8.89
N ALA A 84 -6.52 -14.26 -8.22
CA ALA A 84 -7.86 -13.74 -7.93
C ALA A 84 -8.37 -12.73 -8.96
N GLY A 85 -7.63 -12.50 -10.04
CA GLY A 85 -8.04 -11.54 -11.05
C GLY A 85 -7.84 -10.09 -10.64
N ILE A 86 -6.97 -9.83 -9.66
CA ILE A 86 -6.70 -8.50 -9.14
C ILE A 86 -5.40 -7.99 -9.74
N LYS A 87 -5.39 -6.74 -10.21
CA LYS A 87 -4.17 -6.12 -10.71
C LYS A 87 -3.32 -5.66 -9.54
N ALA A 88 -2.08 -6.12 -9.47
CA ALA A 88 -1.15 -5.75 -8.40
C ALA A 88 -0.09 -4.79 -8.94
N ILE A 89 0.12 -3.69 -8.22
CA ILE A 89 1.12 -2.67 -8.57
C ILE A 89 1.97 -2.43 -7.33
N THR A 90 3.28 -2.54 -7.46
CA THR A 90 4.19 -2.28 -6.35
C THR A 90 4.53 -0.80 -6.29
N LEU A 91 4.42 -0.21 -5.10
CA LEU A 91 4.86 1.16 -4.85
C LEU A 91 6.20 1.08 -4.16
N SER A 92 7.23 1.65 -4.79
CA SER A 92 8.60 1.59 -4.28
C SER A 92 9.04 2.94 -3.77
N PRO A 93 9.63 3.01 -2.57
CA PRO A 93 10.15 4.27 -2.05
C PRO A 93 11.46 4.66 -2.73
N MET A 94 11.85 5.92 -2.58
CA MET A 94 13.14 6.40 -3.06
C MET A 94 14.28 5.88 -2.19
N MET A 95 14.04 5.80 -0.89
CA MET A 95 15.03 5.35 0.09
C MET A 95 14.63 4.00 0.66
N GLY A 96 14.70 3.79 1.96
CA GLY A 96 14.37 2.51 2.56
C GLY A 96 12.88 2.25 2.66
N ASP A 97 12.10 3.29 3.01
CA ASP A 97 10.66 3.21 3.08
C ASP A 97 10.05 4.60 2.90
N PHE A 98 8.74 4.69 2.78
CA PHE A 98 8.08 5.98 2.57
C PHE A 98 8.14 6.89 3.79
N ASN A 99 8.29 6.35 4.99
CA ASN A 99 8.49 7.16 6.17
C ASN A 99 9.82 7.91 6.08
N GLU A 100 10.85 7.24 5.64
CA GLU A 100 12.17 7.85 5.42
C GLU A 100 12.12 8.88 4.30
N ASP A 101 11.43 8.57 3.20
CA ASP A 101 11.26 9.51 2.10
C ASP A 101 10.55 10.78 2.55
N LEU A 102 9.49 10.64 3.33
CA LEU A 102 8.73 11.78 3.82
C LEU A 102 9.59 12.65 4.75
N ALA A 103 10.33 12.03 5.65
CA ALA A 103 11.18 12.76 6.59
C ALA A 103 12.33 13.48 5.89
N THR A 104 12.89 12.87 4.84
CA THR A 104 14.06 13.40 4.16
C THR A 104 13.71 14.40 3.05
N HIS A 105 12.70 14.08 2.25
CA HIS A 105 12.40 14.86 1.05
C HIS A 105 11.11 15.67 1.13
N GLY A 106 10.25 15.39 2.09
CA GLY A 106 9.00 16.13 2.27
C GLY A 106 7.84 15.57 1.49
N LEU A 107 6.65 16.07 1.80
CA LEU A 107 5.40 15.54 1.26
C LEU A 107 5.26 15.76 -0.25
N ASP A 108 5.68 16.91 -0.75
CA ASP A 108 5.56 17.19 -2.18
C ASP A 108 6.40 16.24 -3.02
N ALA A 109 7.59 15.87 -2.54
CA ALA A 109 8.44 14.91 -3.24
C ALA A 109 7.82 13.52 -3.22
N VAL A 110 7.24 13.11 -2.10
CA VAL A 110 6.56 11.81 -2.00
C VAL A 110 5.33 11.80 -2.92
N ARG A 111 4.56 12.87 -2.96
CA ARG A 111 3.42 12.96 -3.88
C ARG A 111 3.84 12.84 -5.34
N ALA A 112 4.91 13.52 -5.72
CA ALA A 112 5.41 13.44 -7.10
C ALA A 112 5.86 12.03 -7.45
N GLU A 113 6.53 11.36 -6.53
CA GLU A 113 6.99 10.00 -6.74
C GLU A 113 5.83 9.02 -6.87
N ILE A 114 4.81 9.17 -6.04
CA ILE A 114 3.64 8.31 -6.08
C ILE A 114 2.84 8.51 -7.37
N ARG A 115 2.73 9.75 -7.85
CA ARG A 115 1.95 10.01 -9.05
C ARG A 115 2.43 9.24 -10.26
N VAL A 116 3.71 9.00 -10.39
CA VAL A 116 4.25 8.28 -11.54
C VAL A 116 4.14 6.77 -11.38
N GLN A 117 3.80 6.29 -10.19
CA GLN A 117 3.73 4.85 -9.93
C GLN A 117 2.30 4.32 -9.93
N ILE A 118 1.30 5.12 -9.59
CA ILE A 118 -0.08 4.62 -9.53
C ILE A 118 -0.77 4.72 -10.89
N ALA A 119 -1.84 3.96 -11.05
CA ALA A 119 -2.60 3.96 -12.28
C ALA A 119 -3.20 5.35 -12.54
N PRO A 120 -3.25 5.81 -13.79
CA PRO A 120 -3.74 7.15 -14.10
C PRO A 120 -5.12 7.48 -13.52
N GLU A 121 -6.04 6.52 -13.54
CA GLU A 121 -7.36 6.74 -12.97
C GLU A 121 -7.32 6.98 -11.46
N ASP A 122 -6.30 6.46 -10.79
CA ASP A 122 -6.15 6.64 -9.35
C ASP A 122 -5.45 7.95 -9.01
N VAL A 123 -4.69 8.53 -9.94
CA VAL A 123 -4.07 9.83 -9.72
C VAL A 123 -5.16 10.88 -9.43
N SER A 124 -6.15 10.99 -10.30
CA SER A 124 -7.21 11.96 -10.07
C SER A 124 -8.09 11.58 -8.90
N ARG A 125 -8.26 10.30 -8.65
CA ARG A 125 -9.16 9.83 -7.60
C ARG A 125 -8.60 10.03 -6.19
N PHE A 126 -7.30 9.83 -6.01
CA PHE A 126 -6.72 9.78 -4.67
C PHE A 126 -5.68 10.87 -4.39
N THR A 127 -5.22 11.61 -5.39
CA THR A 127 -4.22 12.66 -5.15
C THR A 127 -4.76 14.07 -5.28
N ALA A 128 -5.94 14.21 -5.77
CA ALA A 128 -6.50 15.50 -5.97
C ALA A 128 -7.03 16.09 -4.74
N SER A 129 -6.30 16.21 -3.81
CA SER A 129 -6.87 16.54 -2.65
C SER A 129 -7.04 17.84 -2.44
N SER A 130 -6.61 18.61 -3.02
CA SER A 130 -6.66 19.76 -2.50
C SER A 130 -7.34 20.56 -2.98
N ALA A 131 -7.85 20.50 -3.37
CA ALA A 131 -8.46 21.57 -3.81
C ALA A 131 -8.32 22.67 -3.16
#